data_03609dfae5fb72068318f006b76c34d6
#
_entry.id   03609dfae5fb72068318f006b76c34d6
#
_cell.length_a   1.000
_cell.length_b   1.000
_cell.length_c   1.000
_cell.angle_alpha   90.00
_cell.angle_beta   90.00
_cell.angle_gamma   90.00
#
_symmetry.space_group_name_H-M   'P 1'
#
loop_
_entity.id
_entity.type
_entity.pdbx_description
1 polymer ?
#
loop_
_entity_poly.entity_id
_entity_poly.type
_entity_poly.pdbx_seq_one_letter_code
_entity_poly.pdbx_strand_id
1 'polypeptide(L)'
;HNLFHLTSRTGSDKGVEFLSKINLEKKPHSLSVAPNLFPDVIMSEQMFQSAERRNISTENRLDFLSAIVWGNLQIHPTIFFDYSHNGLTSYLDTYKNDLRLTSINTGIGIIANYRIKRFYADLYVTGNYRYFNLNNKDTYIDTDKHRFVVEPHLTLKYDIDGTNELRFNSSLSHSNPAIENLYDQYILTSYRQLSVYENNELYQSQVQNYTLSY
;
A
#
# COMPACT_ATOMS: atom_id res chain seq x y z
N HIS A 1 -7.23 -8.92 12.78
CA HIS A 1 -6.37 -9.58 11.80
C HIS A 1 -6.55 -11.09 11.87
N ASN A 2 -6.79 -11.71 10.73
CA ASN A 2 -6.74 -13.16 10.56
C ASN A 2 -5.67 -13.49 9.51
N LEU A 3 -4.77 -14.39 9.85
CA LEU A 3 -3.70 -14.89 8.98
C LEU A 3 -3.92 -16.38 8.75
N PHE A 4 -3.97 -16.78 7.49
CA PHE A 4 -3.97 -18.18 7.07
C PHE A 4 -2.69 -18.44 6.27
N HIS A 5 -1.94 -19.47 6.68
CA HIS A 5 -0.69 -19.85 6.04
C HIS A 5 -0.70 -21.36 5.80
N LEU A 6 -0.51 -21.77 4.55
CA LEU A 6 -0.39 -23.16 4.12
C LEU A 6 0.90 -23.34 3.33
N THR A 7 1.71 -24.31 3.74
CA THR A 7 2.93 -24.67 3.03
C THR A 7 2.89 -26.15 2.69
N SER A 8 3.14 -26.48 1.42
CA SER A 8 3.36 -27.84 0.94
C SER A 8 4.74 -27.92 0.31
N ARG A 9 5.57 -28.87 0.75
CA ARG A 9 6.93 -29.08 0.23
C ARG A 9 7.02 -30.39 -0.52
N THR A 10 7.69 -30.35 -1.67
CA THR A 10 7.97 -31.51 -2.52
C THR A 10 9.48 -31.63 -2.66
N GLY A 11 10.14 -32.37 -1.76
CA GLY A 11 11.59 -32.46 -1.65
C GLY A 11 12.20 -31.41 -0.73
N SER A 12 13.54 -31.29 -0.71
CA SER A 12 14.26 -30.43 0.23
C SER A 12 14.06 -28.94 -0.03
N ASP A 13 13.92 -28.51 -1.28
CA ASP A 13 13.98 -27.09 -1.64
C ASP A 13 12.77 -26.59 -2.46
N LYS A 14 11.94 -27.52 -2.98
CA LYS A 14 10.75 -27.16 -3.79
C LYS A 14 9.48 -27.20 -2.98
N GLY A 15 8.57 -26.30 -3.25
CA GLY A 15 7.29 -26.27 -2.56
C GLY A 15 6.35 -25.20 -3.10
N VAL A 16 5.18 -25.16 -2.51
CA VAL A 16 4.17 -24.14 -2.73
C VAL A 16 3.78 -23.57 -1.37
N GLU A 17 3.74 -22.27 -1.28
CA GLU A 17 3.34 -21.55 -0.08
C GLU A 17 2.17 -20.63 -0.42
N PHE A 18 1.08 -20.75 0.32
CA PHE A 18 -0.07 -19.85 0.21
C PHE A 18 -0.22 -19.05 1.49
N LEU A 19 -0.27 -17.75 1.35
CA LEU A 19 -0.50 -16.82 2.44
C LEU A 19 -1.77 -16.02 2.14
N SER A 20 -2.68 -15.97 3.11
CA SER A 20 -3.88 -15.13 3.04
C SER A 20 -4.03 -14.36 4.34
N LYS A 21 -4.20 -13.04 4.23
CA LYS A 21 -4.38 -12.14 5.36
C LYS A 21 -5.66 -11.33 5.16
N ILE A 22 -6.49 -11.26 6.18
CA ILE A 22 -7.70 -10.46 6.20
C ILE A 22 -7.58 -9.45 7.34
N ASN A 23 -7.85 -8.20 7.02
CA ASN A 23 -7.87 -7.10 7.98
C ASN A 23 -9.23 -6.38 7.94
N LEU A 24 -9.83 -6.22 9.11
CA LEU A 24 -11.05 -5.46 9.31
C LEU A 24 -10.75 -4.40 10.37
N GLU A 25 -10.95 -3.16 10.02
CA GLU A 25 -10.66 -2.04 10.91
C GLU A 25 -11.80 -1.02 10.88
N LYS A 26 -12.16 -0.54 12.06
CA LYS A 26 -13.10 0.56 12.24
C LYS A 26 -12.51 1.54 13.26
N LYS A 27 -12.32 2.79 12.84
CA LYS A 27 -11.73 3.85 13.66
C LYS A 27 -12.70 5.03 13.72
N PRO A 28 -13.54 5.11 14.76
CA PRO A 28 -14.30 6.33 15.05
C PRO A 28 -13.35 7.39 15.65
N HIS A 29 -13.54 8.62 15.28
CA HIS A 29 -12.81 9.77 15.79
C HIS A 29 -13.77 10.93 15.99
N SER A 30 -13.66 11.64 17.11
CA SER A 30 -14.39 12.89 17.36
C SER A 30 -13.44 13.95 17.87
N LEU A 31 -13.66 15.19 17.43
CA LEU A 31 -12.87 16.35 17.84
C LEU A 31 -13.82 17.49 18.15
N SER A 32 -13.64 18.10 19.33
CA SER A 32 -14.38 19.31 19.75
C SER A 32 -13.38 20.41 20.04
N VAL A 33 -13.59 21.58 19.44
CA VAL A 33 -12.72 22.76 19.63
C VAL A 33 -13.55 23.97 19.95
N ALA A 34 -13.23 24.62 21.07
CA ALA A 34 -13.83 25.88 21.52
C ALA A 34 -12.70 26.81 22.01
N PRO A 35 -12.73 28.11 21.63
CA PRO A 35 -13.61 28.72 20.64
C PRO A 35 -13.33 28.24 19.21
N ASN A 36 -14.21 28.55 18.26
CA ASN A 36 -14.00 28.32 16.85
C ASN A 36 -12.78 29.12 16.36
N LEU A 37 -11.78 28.41 15.79
CA LEU A 37 -10.55 28.99 15.28
C LEU A 37 -10.65 29.34 13.79
N PHE A 38 -11.72 28.99 13.09
CA PHE A 38 -11.95 29.19 11.66
C PHE A 38 -13.32 29.83 11.37
N PRO A 39 -13.62 31.04 11.96
CA PRO A 39 -14.93 31.63 11.84
C PRO A 39 -15.32 32.05 10.41
N ASP A 40 -14.32 32.21 9.52
CA ASP A 40 -14.56 32.54 8.12
C ASP A 40 -15.07 31.34 7.29
N VAL A 41 -14.93 30.11 7.81
CA VAL A 41 -15.32 28.86 7.15
C VAL A 41 -16.44 28.15 7.90
N ILE A 42 -16.38 28.13 9.22
CA ILE A 42 -17.32 27.43 10.10
C ILE A 42 -18.09 28.45 10.88
N MET A 43 -19.43 28.46 10.77
CA MET A 43 -20.26 29.50 11.34
C MET A 43 -20.64 29.28 12.83
N SER A 44 -20.47 28.06 13.32
CA SER A 44 -20.78 27.73 14.71
C SER A 44 -19.72 28.31 15.67
N GLU A 45 -20.12 28.72 16.86
CA GLU A 45 -19.21 29.25 17.92
C GLU A 45 -18.21 28.17 18.40
N GLN A 46 -18.58 26.90 18.28
CA GLN A 46 -17.77 25.76 18.63
C GLN A 46 -17.73 24.81 17.45
N MET A 47 -16.57 24.23 17.21
CA MET A 47 -16.39 23.23 16.15
C MET A 47 -16.52 21.84 16.76
N PHE A 48 -17.39 21.03 16.17
CA PHE A 48 -17.51 19.61 16.49
C PHE A 48 -17.40 18.80 15.22
N GLN A 49 -16.44 17.88 15.21
CA GLN A 49 -16.28 16.92 14.14
C GLN A 49 -16.53 15.52 14.65
N SER A 50 -17.31 14.77 13.89
CA SER A 50 -17.38 13.31 13.98
C SER A 50 -16.86 12.72 12.68
N ALA A 51 -15.92 11.79 12.77
CA ALA A 51 -15.39 11.07 11.62
C ALA A 51 -15.29 9.57 11.92
N GLU A 52 -15.54 8.75 10.94
CA GLU A 52 -15.40 7.31 11.03
C GLU A 52 -14.66 6.80 9.80
N ARG A 53 -13.58 6.07 10.02
CA ARG A 53 -12.87 5.32 8.99
C ARG A 53 -13.17 3.84 9.14
N ARG A 54 -13.46 3.20 8.01
CA ARG A 54 -13.60 1.75 7.89
C ARG A 54 -12.64 1.24 6.85
N ASN A 55 -11.95 0.15 7.15
CA ASN A 55 -11.10 -0.55 6.20
C ASN A 55 -11.40 -2.04 6.24
N ILE A 56 -11.62 -2.61 5.05
CA ILE A 56 -11.68 -4.05 4.82
C ILE A 56 -10.62 -4.36 3.79
N SER A 57 -9.65 -5.22 4.11
CA SER A 57 -8.62 -5.59 3.15
C SER A 57 -8.29 -7.07 3.22
N THR A 58 -7.95 -7.64 2.07
CA THR A 58 -7.37 -8.96 1.96
C THR A 58 -6.09 -8.90 1.14
N GLU A 59 -5.08 -9.63 1.59
CA GLU A 59 -3.81 -9.83 0.90
C GLU A 59 -3.65 -11.32 0.69
N ASN A 60 -3.49 -11.76 -0.55
CA ASN A 60 -3.35 -13.17 -0.90
C ASN A 60 -2.12 -13.36 -1.77
N ARG A 61 -1.30 -14.33 -1.44
CA ARG A 61 -0.06 -14.60 -2.14
C ARG A 61 0.16 -16.10 -2.27
N LEU A 62 0.56 -16.53 -3.46
CA LEU A 62 0.93 -17.89 -3.79
C LEU A 62 2.37 -17.88 -4.32
N ASP A 63 3.29 -18.48 -3.59
CA ASP A 63 4.70 -18.58 -3.91
C ASP A 63 5.05 -19.99 -4.35
N PHE A 64 5.79 -20.11 -5.46
CA PHE A 64 6.36 -21.37 -5.95
C PHE A 64 7.84 -21.38 -5.59
N LEU A 65 8.16 -22.04 -4.48
CA LEU A 65 9.49 -22.07 -3.91
C LEU A 65 10.44 -22.91 -4.81
N SER A 66 11.58 -22.33 -5.18
CA SER A 66 12.62 -22.98 -6.00
C SER A 66 12.06 -23.71 -7.22
N ALA A 67 11.04 -23.12 -7.88
CA ALA A 67 10.39 -23.74 -9.04
C ALA A 67 11.39 -24.07 -10.14
N ILE A 68 12.40 -23.21 -10.35
CA ILE A 68 13.49 -23.41 -11.28
C ILE A 68 14.81 -23.26 -10.52
N VAL A 69 15.66 -24.28 -10.62
CA VAL A 69 17.02 -24.27 -10.06
C VAL A 69 17.98 -24.61 -11.20
N TRP A 70 18.87 -23.67 -11.51
CA TRP A 70 19.88 -23.84 -12.56
C TRP A 70 21.26 -23.42 -12.04
N GLY A 71 22.04 -24.39 -11.61
CA GLY A 71 23.33 -24.13 -10.97
C GLY A 71 23.17 -23.27 -9.72
N ASN A 72 23.76 -22.08 -9.76
CA ASN A 72 23.73 -21.12 -8.67
C ASN A 72 22.51 -20.15 -8.71
N LEU A 73 21.62 -20.30 -9.67
CA LEU A 73 20.42 -19.49 -9.86
C LEU A 73 19.18 -20.25 -9.36
N GLN A 74 18.41 -19.61 -8.51
CA GLN A 74 17.10 -20.07 -8.05
C GLN A 74 16.04 -19.05 -8.44
N ILE A 75 14.91 -19.51 -8.99
CA ILE A 75 13.81 -18.65 -9.40
C ILE A 75 12.53 -19.11 -8.68
N HIS A 76 11.86 -18.15 -8.06
CA HIS A 76 10.63 -18.31 -7.30
C HIS A 76 9.54 -17.41 -7.91
N PRO A 77 8.68 -17.95 -8.79
CA PRO A 77 7.50 -17.21 -9.23
C PRO A 77 6.53 -17.00 -8.09
N THR A 78 5.81 -15.89 -8.11
CA THR A 78 4.74 -15.58 -7.17
C THR A 78 3.53 -15.03 -7.91
N ILE A 79 2.34 -15.28 -7.39
CA ILE A 79 1.08 -14.69 -7.85
C ILE A 79 0.45 -14.04 -6.63
N PHE A 80 -0.11 -12.85 -6.79
CA PHE A 80 -0.76 -12.16 -5.69
C PHE A 80 -2.05 -11.48 -6.13
N PHE A 81 -2.95 -11.34 -5.17
CA PHE A 81 -4.22 -10.64 -5.30
C PHE A 81 -4.53 -9.93 -3.99
N ASP A 82 -4.59 -8.60 -4.04
CA ASP A 82 -4.94 -7.77 -2.91
C ASP A 82 -6.22 -7.01 -3.24
N TYR A 83 -7.11 -6.94 -2.26
CA TYR A 83 -8.32 -6.14 -2.31
C TYR A 83 -8.39 -5.25 -1.08
N SER A 84 -8.77 -4.00 -1.26
CA SER A 84 -9.13 -3.15 -0.13
C SER A 84 -10.35 -2.29 -0.45
N HIS A 85 -11.18 -2.11 0.57
CA HIS A 85 -12.30 -1.19 0.56
C HIS A 85 -12.21 -0.28 1.78
N ASN A 86 -11.94 0.99 1.52
CA ASN A 86 -11.79 2.02 2.53
C ASN A 86 -12.99 2.96 2.47
N GLY A 87 -13.61 3.20 3.61
CA GLY A 87 -14.67 4.21 3.78
C GLY A 87 -14.22 5.30 4.73
N LEU A 88 -14.51 6.55 4.39
CA LEU A 88 -14.33 7.71 5.25
C LEU A 88 -15.65 8.51 5.28
N THR A 89 -16.27 8.56 6.44
CA THR A 89 -17.44 9.40 6.69
C THR A 89 -17.06 10.47 7.70
N SER A 90 -17.32 11.74 7.40
CA SER A 90 -17.07 12.83 8.35
C SER A 90 -18.17 13.88 8.29
N TYR A 91 -18.42 14.51 9.45
CA TYR A 91 -19.34 15.61 9.64
C TYR A 91 -18.63 16.70 10.41
N LEU A 92 -18.57 17.89 9.84
CA LEU A 92 -18.06 19.10 10.48
C LEU A 92 -19.00 20.25 10.15
N ASP A 93 -19.85 20.65 11.08
CA ASP A 93 -20.90 21.65 10.86
C ASP A 93 -21.78 21.27 9.64
N THR A 94 -21.77 22.06 8.58
CA THR A 94 -22.49 21.79 7.32
C THR A 94 -21.71 20.92 6.35
N TYR A 95 -20.41 20.72 6.59
CA TYR A 95 -19.52 19.96 5.71
C TYR A 95 -19.64 18.46 6.00
N LYS A 96 -19.80 17.70 4.92
CA LYS A 96 -19.98 16.26 4.98
C LYS A 96 -19.14 15.57 3.93
N ASN A 97 -18.49 14.47 4.30
CA ASN A 97 -17.82 13.58 3.40
C ASN A 97 -18.35 12.14 3.60
N ASP A 98 -18.70 11.45 2.52
CA ASP A 98 -18.99 10.00 2.49
C ASP A 98 -18.24 9.38 1.32
N LEU A 99 -16.93 9.14 1.53
CA LEU A 99 -15.99 8.64 0.56
C LEU A 99 -15.83 7.13 0.67
N ARG A 100 -15.71 6.48 -0.47
CA ARG A 100 -15.40 5.06 -0.59
C ARG A 100 -14.32 4.86 -1.64
N LEU A 101 -13.20 4.31 -1.24
CA LEU A 101 -12.10 3.96 -2.12
C LEU A 101 -11.96 2.44 -2.16
N THR A 102 -12.28 1.85 -3.30
CA THR A 102 -12.01 0.44 -3.58
C THR A 102 -10.73 0.32 -4.36
N SER A 103 -9.84 -0.56 -3.94
CA SER A 103 -8.63 -0.88 -4.71
C SER A 103 -8.45 -2.38 -4.89
N ILE A 104 -8.04 -2.76 -6.09
CA ILE A 104 -7.64 -4.11 -6.46
C ILE A 104 -6.22 -4.03 -7.00
N ASN A 105 -5.34 -4.88 -6.49
CA ASN A 105 -3.99 -5.05 -6.97
C ASN A 105 -3.76 -6.53 -7.23
N THR A 106 -3.51 -6.89 -8.46
CA THR A 106 -3.22 -8.28 -8.84
C THR A 106 -2.03 -8.33 -9.76
N GLY A 107 -1.27 -9.39 -9.68
CA GLY A 107 -0.11 -9.51 -10.53
C GLY A 107 0.70 -10.77 -10.31
N ILE A 108 1.82 -10.78 -11.00
CA ILE A 108 2.83 -11.82 -10.91
C ILE A 108 4.16 -11.20 -10.48
N GLY A 109 4.93 -11.97 -9.74
CA GLY A 109 6.28 -11.61 -9.35
C GLY A 109 7.26 -12.73 -9.67
N ILE A 110 8.51 -12.36 -9.79
CA ILE A 110 9.63 -13.29 -9.92
C ILE A 110 10.70 -12.85 -8.94
N ILE A 111 11.12 -13.77 -8.07
CA ILE A 111 12.30 -13.62 -7.25
C ILE A 111 13.38 -14.49 -7.86
N ALA A 112 14.52 -13.89 -8.21
CA ALA A 112 15.69 -14.57 -8.73
C ALA A 112 16.87 -14.37 -7.77
N ASN A 113 17.34 -15.45 -7.18
CA ASN A 113 18.48 -15.45 -6.26
C ASN A 113 19.67 -16.10 -6.96
N TYR A 114 20.77 -15.37 -7.03
CA TYR A 114 22.01 -15.86 -7.60
C TYR A 114 23.16 -15.76 -6.60
N ARG A 115 23.88 -16.86 -6.39
CA ARG A 115 25.00 -16.91 -5.47
C ARG A 115 26.20 -17.59 -6.10
N ILE A 116 27.33 -16.87 -6.14
CA ILE A 116 28.61 -17.43 -6.57
C ILE A 116 29.73 -16.95 -5.66
N LYS A 117 30.41 -17.87 -4.98
CA LYS A 117 31.48 -17.56 -4.03
C LYS A 117 31.08 -16.48 -3.03
N ARG A 118 31.64 -15.27 -3.16
CA ARG A 118 31.43 -14.10 -2.32
C ARG A 118 30.41 -13.11 -2.89
N PHE A 119 29.84 -13.37 -4.04
CA PHE A 119 28.85 -12.51 -4.69
C PHE A 119 27.44 -13.07 -4.57
N TYR A 120 26.51 -12.21 -4.19
CA TYR A 120 25.07 -12.48 -4.09
C TYR A 120 24.31 -11.43 -4.88
N ALA A 121 23.32 -11.84 -5.64
CA ALA A 121 22.39 -10.98 -6.33
C ALA A 121 20.97 -11.48 -6.11
N ASP A 122 20.11 -10.64 -5.56
CA ASP A 122 18.69 -10.89 -5.38
C ASP A 122 17.92 -9.88 -6.22
N LEU A 123 17.17 -10.37 -7.19
CA LEU A 123 16.28 -9.58 -8.03
C LEU A 123 14.84 -9.99 -7.74
N TYR A 124 14.02 -9.04 -7.35
CA TYR A 124 12.58 -9.20 -7.26
C TYR A 124 11.91 -8.24 -8.23
N VAL A 125 11.09 -8.75 -9.13
CA VAL A 125 10.34 -7.94 -10.08
C VAL A 125 8.89 -8.34 -10.02
N THR A 126 7.99 -7.36 -9.84
CA THR A 126 6.54 -7.57 -9.95
C THR A 126 5.98 -6.81 -11.14
N GLY A 127 5.04 -7.44 -11.84
CA GLY A 127 4.14 -6.80 -12.79
C GLY A 127 2.75 -6.76 -12.18
N ASN A 128 2.24 -5.55 -11.93
CA ASN A 128 1.01 -5.32 -11.18
C ASN A 128 -0.03 -4.66 -12.07
N TYR A 129 -1.23 -5.21 -12.09
CA TYR A 129 -2.42 -4.50 -12.54
C TYR A 129 -3.15 -3.94 -11.33
N ARG A 130 -3.32 -2.62 -11.29
CA ARG A 130 -3.97 -1.88 -10.21
C ARG A 130 -5.22 -1.19 -10.72
N TYR A 131 -6.31 -1.41 -10.02
CA TYR A 131 -7.60 -0.75 -10.22
C TYR A 131 -7.98 0.01 -8.96
N PHE A 132 -8.46 1.24 -9.14
CA PHE A 132 -8.98 2.10 -8.09
C PHE A 132 -10.33 2.65 -8.52
N ASN A 133 -11.30 2.61 -7.62
CA ASN A 133 -12.57 3.30 -7.78
C ASN A 133 -12.82 4.17 -6.55
N LEU A 134 -13.00 5.46 -6.78
CA LEU A 134 -13.36 6.45 -5.78
C LEU A 134 -14.82 6.85 -6.00
N ASN A 135 -15.65 6.64 -5.01
CA ASN A 135 -17.03 7.08 -4.98
C ASN A 135 -17.23 8.05 -3.82
N ASN A 136 -17.72 9.26 -4.10
CA ASN A 136 -18.18 10.22 -3.10
C ASN A 136 -19.69 10.41 -3.27
N LYS A 137 -20.46 9.99 -2.26
CA LYS A 137 -21.91 10.04 -2.33
C LYS A 137 -22.49 11.44 -2.17
N ASP A 138 -21.78 12.32 -1.49
CA ASP A 138 -22.27 13.67 -1.20
C ASP A 138 -22.07 14.61 -2.39
N THR A 139 -20.99 14.42 -3.17
CA THR A 139 -20.68 15.24 -4.35
C THR A 139 -20.94 14.52 -5.67
N TYR A 140 -21.47 13.29 -5.62
CA TYR A 140 -21.78 12.46 -6.79
C TYR A 140 -20.57 12.18 -7.70
N ILE A 141 -19.39 12.16 -7.12
CA ILE A 141 -18.16 11.78 -7.82
C ILE A 141 -18.05 10.27 -7.85
N ASP A 142 -17.91 9.72 -9.05
CA ASP A 142 -17.56 8.32 -9.28
C ASP A 142 -16.45 8.28 -10.33
N THR A 143 -15.24 7.97 -9.88
CA THR A 143 -14.04 7.99 -10.72
C THR A 143 -13.31 6.68 -10.58
N ASP A 144 -13.00 6.06 -11.71
CA ASP A 144 -12.17 4.87 -11.76
C ASP A 144 -10.84 5.12 -12.47
N LYS A 145 -9.83 4.39 -12.08
CA LYS A 145 -8.51 4.43 -12.67
C LYS A 145 -7.85 3.06 -12.61
N HIS A 146 -7.25 2.66 -13.70
CA HIS A 146 -6.48 1.43 -13.75
C HIS A 146 -5.09 1.69 -14.35
N ARG A 147 -4.11 0.94 -13.88
CA ARG A 147 -2.72 1.05 -14.34
C ARG A 147 -2.04 -0.29 -14.29
N PHE A 148 -1.13 -0.49 -15.24
CA PHE A 148 -0.12 -1.53 -15.16
C PHE A 148 1.20 -0.91 -14.74
N VAL A 149 1.84 -1.46 -13.70
CA VAL A 149 3.11 -0.98 -13.18
C VAL A 149 4.09 -2.14 -13.00
N VAL A 150 5.37 -1.87 -13.22
CA VAL A 150 6.45 -2.82 -12.97
C VAL A 150 7.33 -2.27 -11.86
N GLU A 151 7.57 -3.10 -10.84
CA GLU A 151 8.31 -2.70 -9.64
C GLU A 151 9.51 -3.63 -9.43
N PRO A 152 10.69 -3.26 -9.95
CA PRO A 152 11.92 -3.99 -9.70
C PRO A 152 12.54 -3.61 -8.34
N HIS A 153 13.11 -4.60 -7.69
CA HIS A 153 13.95 -4.46 -6.50
C HIS A 153 15.19 -5.31 -6.67
N LEU A 154 16.37 -4.69 -6.63
CA LEU A 154 17.66 -5.34 -6.79
C LEU A 154 18.50 -5.15 -5.55
N THR A 155 19.04 -6.23 -5.01
CA THR A 155 20.06 -6.23 -3.97
C THR A 155 21.30 -6.95 -4.50
N LEU A 156 22.45 -6.28 -4.49
CA LEU A 156 23.74 -6.86 -4.76
C LEU A 156 24.57 -6.84 -3.49
N LYS A 157 25.27 -7.93 -3.19
CA LYS A 157 26.17 -8.05 -2.04
C LYS A 157 27.48 -8.68 -2.48
N TYR A 158 28.56 -8.13 -1.99
CA TYR A 158 29.89 -8.67 -2.18
C TYR A 158 30.63 -8.74 -0.84
N ASP A 159 30.94 -9.96 -0.42
CA ASP A 159 31.76 -10.22 0.78
C ASP A 159 33.23 -10.04 0.43
N ILE A 160 33.88 -9.05 1.04
CA ILE A 160 35.27 -8.71 0.74
C ILE A 160 36.23 -9.67 1.46
N ASP A 161 36.00 -9.92 2.77
CA ASP A 161 36.94 -10.69 3.60
C ASP A 161 36.26 -11.52 4.71
N GLY A 162 34.94 -11.69 4.69
CA GLY A 162 34.14 -12.40 5.69
C GLY A 162 33.70 -11.53 6.88
N THR A 163 34.24 -10.31 7.02
CA THR A 163 33.83 -9.33 8.03
C THR A 163 33.29 -8.04 7.42
N ASN A 164 33.73 -7.70 6.21
CA ASN A 164 33.35 -6.51 5.47
C ASN A 164 32.51 -6.90 4.25
N GLU A 165 31.34 -6.27 4.10
CA GLU A 165 30.40 -6.49 3.01
C GLU A 165 30.11 -5.17 2.29
N LEU A 166 30.20 -5.17 0.97
CA LEU A 166 29.67 -4.10 0.13
C LEU A 166 28.28 -4.47 -0.32
N ARG A 167 27.30 -3.59 -0.06
CA ARG A 167 25.89 -3.80 -0.43
C ARG A 167 25.35 -2.66 -1.25
N PHE A 168 24.74 -2.97 -2.37
CA PHE A 168 23.96 -2.04 -3.18
C PHE A 168 22.50 -2.48 -3.25
N ASN A 169 21.58 -1.56 -2.99
CA ASN A 169 20.14 -1.76 -3.17
C ASN A 169 19.59 -0.72 -4.13
N SER A 170 18.70 -1.16 -5.01
CA SER A 170 17.94 -0.30 -5.91
C SER A 170 16.50 -0.77 -5.94
N SER A 171 15.55 0.13 -5.82
CA SER A 171 14.12 -0.21 -5.91
C SER A 171 13.31 0.89 -6.58
N LEU A 172 12.29 0.46 -7.30
CA LEU A 172 11.23 1.29 -7.85
C LEU A 172 9.90 0.81 -7.28
N SER A 173 9.13 1.71 -6.69
CA SER A 173 7.81 1.42 -6.15
C SER A 173 6.82 2.52 -6.48
N HIS A 174 5.53 2.20 -6.46
CA HIS A 174 4.44 3.15 -6.67
C HIS A 174 3.52 3.12 -5.45
N SER A 175 3.26 4.28 -4.87
CA SER A 175 2.30 4.38 -3.76
C SER A 175 0.87 4.30 -4.29
N ASN A 176 -0.01 3.73 -3.48
CA ASN A 176 -1.45 3.77 -3.74
C ASN A 176 -2.05 5.09 -3.21
N PRO A 177 -3.13 5.61 -3.82
CA PRO A 177 -3.85 6.74 -3.26
C PRO A 177 -4.41 6.38 -1.88
N ALA A 178 -4.30 7.31 -0.94
CA ALA A 178 -4.83 7.16 0.41
C ALA A 178 -6.13 7.95 0.54
N ILE A 179 -7.17 7.35 1.12
CA ILE A 179 -8.49 7.97 1.24
C ILE A 179 -8.44 9.28 2.05
N GLU A 180 -7.45 9.40 2.94
CA GLU A 180 -7.22 10.59 3.75
C GLU A 180 -6.76 11.81 2.94
N ASN A 181 -6.45 11.64 1.68
CA ASN A 181 -6.02 12.71 0.77
C ASN A 181 -7.03 12.94 -0.37
N LEU A 182 -8.26 12.43 -0.24
CA LEU A 182 -9.25 12.44 -1.32
C LEU A 182 -10.57 13.14 -0.96
N TYR A 183 -10.70 13.66 0.28
CA TYR A 183 -11.91 14.36 0.67
C TYR A 183 -11.97 15.79 0.07
N ASP A 184 -13.16 16.18 -0.37
CA ASP A 184 -13.43 17.44 -1.07
C ASP A 184 -14.19 18.45 -0.23
N GLN A 185 -14.59 18.09 0.99
CA GLN A 185 -15.18 18.97 1.99
C GLN A 185 -14.24 19.12 3.19
N TYR A 186 -14.38 20.19 3.95
CA TYR A 186 -13.51 20.49 5.08
C TYR A 186 -13.51 19.39 6.14
N ILE A 187 -12.32 19.08 6.64
CA ILE A 187 -12.05 18.17 7.76
C ILE A 187 -11.06 18.85 8.72
N LEU A 188 -11.32 18.74 10.03
CA LEU A 188 -10.34 19.06 11.06
C LEU A 188 -9.36 17.88 11.20
N THR A 189 -8.14 18.07 10.79
CA THR A 189 -7.06 17.08 10.95
C THR A 189 -6.36 17.21 12.30
N SER A 190 -6.50 18.38 12.93
CA SER A 190 -6.14 18.66 14.32
C SER A 190 -6.96 19.85 14.84
N TYR A 191 -6.83 20.17 16.13
CA TYR A 191 -7.52 21.32 16.72
C TYR A 191 -7.16 22.69 16.13
N ARG A 192 -6.04 22.77 15.37
CA ARG A 192 -5.54 23.97 14.69
C ARG A 192 -5.43 23.84 13.18
N GLN A 193 -5.89 22.74 12.61
CA GLN A 193 -5.71 22.50 11.19
C GLN A 193 -7.01 22.04 10.55
N LEU A 194 -7.54 22.90 9.70
CA LEU A 194 -8.64 22.63 8.79
C LEU A 194 -8.06 22.31 7.41
N SER A 195 -8.49 21.24 6.80
CA SER A 195 -7.98 20.79 5.51
C SER A 195 -9.10 20.44 4.55
N VAL A 196 -8.87 20.69 3.28
CA VAL A 196 -9.70 20.27 2.15
C VAL A 196 -8.76 19.93 0.98
N TYR A 197 -9.11 18.94 0.19
CA TYR A 197 -8.38 18.61 -1.03
C TYR A 197 -9.26 18.94 -2.24
N GLU A 198 -8.86 19.93 -3.01
CA GLU A 198 -9.59 20.38 -4.20
C GLU A 198 -9.45 19.42 -5.39
N ASN A 199 -8.49 18.51 -5.32
CA ASN A 199 -8.18 17.62 -6.41
C ASN A 199 -8.35 16.15 -5.98
N ASN A 200 -9.49 15.56 -6.36
CA ASN A 200 -9.84 14.16 -6.10
C ASN A 200 -9.20 13.17 -7.09
N GLU A 201 -8.07 13.55 -7.70
CA GLU A 201 -7.40 12.65 -8.62
C GLU A 201 -6.70 11.50 -7.87
N LEU A 202 -6.92 10.30 -8.38
CA LEU A 202 -6.29 9.07 -7.89
C LEU A 202 -4.81 9.02 -8.33
N TYR A 203 -3.99 9.90 -7.74
CA TYR A 203 -2.56 9.93 -8.04
C TYR A 203 -1.82 8.77 -7.40
N GLN A 204 -0.90 8.21 -8.17
CA GLN A 204 0.13 7.32 -7.67
C GLN A 204 1.47 8.05 -7.78
N SER A 205 2.18 8.19 -6.67
CA SER A 205 3.55 8.68 -6.71
C SER A 205 4.51 7.53 -6.96
N GLN A 206 5.55 7.81 -7.74
CA GLN A 206 6.65 6.89 -8.00
C GLN A 206 7.81 7.24 -7.07
N VAL A 207 8.36 6.24 -6.42
CA VAL A 207 9.50 6.38 -5.52
C VAL A 207 10.64 5.50 -6.01
N GLN A 208 11.80 6.10 -6.19
CA GLN A 208 13.05 5.41 -6.52
C GLN A 208 14.02 5.53 -5.35
N ASN A 209 14.54 4.41 -4.90
CA ASN A 209 15.52 4.37 -3.83
C ASN A 209 16.81 3.70 -4.30
N TYR A 210 17.93 4.31 -3.93
CA TYR A 210 19.26 3.76 -4.16
C TYR A 210 20.06 3.88 -2.86
N THR A 211 20.66 2.78 -2.44
CA THR A 211 21.49 2.75 -1.22
C THR A 211 22.77 1.98 -1.49
N LEU A 212 23.89 2.56 -1.13
CA LEU A 212 25.19 1.89 -1.11
C LEU A 212 25.71 1.91 0.32
N SER A 213 26.10 0.76 0.84
CA SER A 213 26.67 0.61 2.19
C SER A 213 27.89 -0.28 2.15
N TYR A 214 28.83 0.03 3.04
CA TYR A 214 30.06 -0.70 3.27
C TYR A 214 30.17 -1.03 4.76
#